data_94e3be66e9b481603062bd1496c19045
#
_entry.id   94e3be66e9b481603062bd1496c19045
#
_cell.length_a   1.000
_cell.length_b   1.000
_cell.length_c   1.000
_cell.angle_alpha   90.00
_cell.angle_beta   90.00
_cell.angle_gamma   90.00
#
_symmetry.space_group_name_H-M   'P 1'
#
loop_
_entity.id
_entity.type
_entity.pdbx_description
1 polymer ?
#
loop_
_entity_poly.entity_id
_entity_poly.type
_entity_poly.pdbx_seq_one_letter_code
_entity_poly.pdbx_strand_id
1 'polypeptide(L)'
;VVVSILHFVLDLPDIGSIKEKRQIVQSVKNRLQNKFKISVAEVALQDSWRFAEIGAAVVSNSKQYGESVLHKALQFAENFVPGRIRDTSIFSEIY
;
A
#
# COMPACT_ATOMS: atom_id res chain seq x y z
N VAL A 1 -7.97 -21.28 1.11
CA VAL A 1 -7.02 -20.19 1.35
C VAL A 1 -7.67 -18.87 0.94
N VAL A 2 -7.60 -17.87 1.80
CA VAL A 2 -8.11 -16.53 1.51
C VAL A 2 -6.92 -15.61 1.26
N VAL A 3 -6.96 -14.87 0.15
CA VAL A 3 -6.01 -13.80 -0.14
C VAL A 3 -6.78 -12.49 -0.12
N SER A 4 -6.38 -11.58 0.77
CA SER A 4 -6.96 -10.24 0.84
C SER A 4 -5.97 -9.25 0.25
N ILE A 5 -6.49 -8.30 -0.55
CA ILE A 5 -5.66 -7.36 -1.31
C ILE A 5 -6.11 -5.94 -1.00
N LEU A 6 -5.14 -5.10 -0.68
CA LEU A 6 -5.30 -3.65 -0.59
C LEU A 6 -4.61 -3.02 -1.80
N HIS A 7 -5.27 -2.08 -2.43
CA HIS A 7 -4.71 -1.32 -3.53
C HIS A 7 -4.98 0.16 -3.30
N PHE A 8 -3.99 1.00 -3.52
CA PHE A 8 -4.17 2.44 -3.45
C PHE A 8 -3.13 3.17 -4.30
N VAL A 9 -3.40 4.44 -4.58
CA VAL A 9 -2.48 5.32 -5.29
C VAL A 9 -1.97 6.38 -4.32
N LEU A 10 -0.63 6.53 -4.26
CA LEU A 10 0.00 7.66 -3.58
C LEU A 10 0.07 8.83 -4.56
N ASP A 11 -0.43 9.98 -4.14
CA ASP A 11 -0.29 11.24 -4.87
C ASP A 11 0.71 12.12 -4.11
N LEU A 12 1.87 12.37 -4.73
CA LEU A 12 3.01 13.05 -4.12
C LEU A 12 3.28 14.35 -4.89
N PRO A 13 2.44 15.39 -4.74
CA PRO A 13 2.50 16.57 -5.61
C PRO A 13 3.77 17.42 -5.46
N ASP A 14 4.46 17.33 -4.31
CA ASP A 14 5.60 18.20 -4.01
C ASP A 14 6.95 17.50 -4.18
N ILE A 15 7.00 16.42 -4.95
CA ILE A 15 8.23 15.65 -5.18
C ILE A 15 9.10 16.33 -6.23
N GLY A 16 10.40 16.50 -5.90
CA GLY A 16 11.36 17.17 -6.76
C GLY A 16 12.15 16.25 -7.68
N SER A 17 12.11 14.92 -7.48
CA SER A 17 12.89 13.99 -8.29
C SER A 17 12.35 12.58 -8.17
N ILE A 18 12.71 11.73 -9.16
CA ILE A 18 12.37 10.30 -9.12
C ILE A 18 13.08 9.59 -7.96
N LYS A 19 14.28 10.05 -7.60
CA LYS A 19 15.02 9.49 -6.46
C LYS A 19 14.28 9.71 -5.16
N GLU A 20 13.76 10.91 -4.96
CA GLU A 20 12.95 11.24 -3.77
C GLU A 20 11.69 10.39 -3.71
N LYS A 21 11.00 10.23 -4.83
CA LYS A 21 9.83 9.36 -4.91
C LYS A 21 10.17 7.92 -4.50
N ARG A 22 11.26 7.37 -5.02
CA ARG A 22 11.69 6.00 -4.70
C ARG A 22 11.97 5.82 -3.23
N GLN A 23 12.57 6.81 -2.59
CA GLN A 23 12.83 6.78 -1.15
C GLN A 23 11.53 6.76 -0.35
N ILE A 24 10.55 7.56 -0.74
CA ILE A 24 9.24 7.60 -0.09
C ILE A 24 8.52 6.25 -0.26
N VAL A 25 8.47 5.74 -1.48
CA VAL A 25 7.83 4.44 -1.76
C VAL A 25 8.48 3.32 -0.95
N GLN A 26 9.82 3.30 -0.90
CA GLN A 26 10.54 2.29 -0.13
C GLN A 26 10.23 2.39 1.36
N SER A 27 10.14 3.60 1.90
CA SER A 27 9.77 3.83 3.29
C SER A 27 8.35 3.33 3.58
N VAL A 28 7.39 3.62 2.71
CA VAL A 28 6.01 3.15 2.86
C VAL A 28 5.96 1.63 2.88
N LYS A 29 6.63 0.99 1.91
CA LYS A 29 6.69 -0.47 1.84
C LYS A 29 7.25 -1.07 3.11
N ASN A 30 8.41 -0.59 3.55
CA ASN A 30 9.10 -1.14 4.71
C ASN A 30 8.28 -1.00 5.98
N ARG A 31 7.66 0.14 6.19
CA ARG A 31 6.85 0.38 7.39
C ARG A 31 5.63 -0.52 7.44
N LEU A 32 4.93 -0.68 6.31
CA LEU A 32 3.77 -1.55 6.24
C LEU A 32 4.15 -3.01 6.41
N GLN A 33 5.21 -3.47 5.74
CA GLN A 33 5.69 -4.84 5.84
C GLN A 33 6.10 -5.19 7.27
N ASN A 34 6.83 -4.30 7.92
CA ASN A 34 7.35 -4.56 9.26
C ASN A 34 6.26 -4.53 10.32
N LYS A 35 5.33 -3.58 10.23
CA LYS A 35 4.28 -3.44 11.23
C LYS A 35 3.19 -4.49 11.11
N PHE A 36 2.77 -4.83 9.90
CA PHE A 36 1.60 -5.68 9.68
C PHE A 36 1.93 -7.08 9.17
N LYS A 37 3.19 -7.36 8.87
CA LYS A 37 3.64 -8.66 8.35
C LYS A 37 2.89 -9.05 7.08
N ILE A 38 2.74 -8.10 6.17
CA ILE A 38 2.07 -8.27 4.88
C ILE A 38 3.07 -8.09 3.74
N SER A 39 2.71 -8.54 2.55
CA SER A 39 3.49 -8.28 1.33
C SER A 39 3.06 -6.94 0.75
N VAL A 40 4.01 -6.11 0.36
CA VAL A 40 3.74 -4.80 -0.24
C VAL A 40 4.66 -4.57 -1.44
N ALA A 41 4.11 -4.03 -2.51
CA ALA A 41 4.89 -3.70 -3.71
C ALA A 41 4.35 -2.45 -4.38
N GLU A 42 5.23 -1.74 -5.08
CA GLU A 42 4.81 -0.76 -6.08
C GLU A 42 4.46 -1.53 -7.35
N VAL A 43 3.20 -1.50 -7.76
CA VAL A 43 2.69 -2.39 -8.82
C VAL A 43 2.52 -1.69 -10.17
N ALA A 44 2.51 -0.37 -10.21
CA ALA A 44 2.43 0.41 -11.43
C ALA A 44 2.90 1.84 -11.21
N LEU A 45 3.01 2.60 -12.29
CA LEU A 45 3.39 4.01 -12.28
C LEU A 45 4.83 4.26 -11.80
N GLN A 46 5.72 3.27 -11.98
CA GLN A 46 7.10 3.35 -11.52
C GLN A 46 7.87 4.54 -12.14
N ASP A 47 7.51 4.94 -13.35
CA ASP A 47 8.16 6.05 -14.06
C ASP A 47 7.55 7.41 -13.74
N SER A 48 6.44 7.45 -13.02
CA SER A 48 5.83 8.71 -12.59
C SER A 48 6.57 9.28 -11.39
N TRP A 49 6.82 10.59 -11.41
CA TRP A 49 7.42 11.27 -10.26
C TRP A 49 6.38 11.58 -9.18
N ARG A 50 5.13 11.75 -9.59
CA ARG A 50 4.07 12.20 -8.70
C ARG A 50 3.26 11.05 -8.10
N PHE A 51 3.03 9.99 -8.88
CA PHE A 51 2.12 8.93 -8.48
C PHE A 51 2.85 7.60 -8.30
N ALA A 52 2.41 6.84 -7.32
CA ALA A 52 2.83 5.45 -7.12
C ALA A 52 1.59 4.60 -6.85
N GLU A 53 1.48 3.49 -7.57
CA GLU A 53 0.40 2.55 -7.34
C GLU A 53 0.92 1.42 -6.45
N ILE A 54 0.30 1.27 -5.27
CA ILE A 54 0.75 0.34 -4.24
C ILE A 54 -0.24 -0.79 -4.09
N GLY A 55 0.28 -2.00 -4.09
CA GLY A 55 -0.50 -3.19 -3.77
C GLY A 55 0.04 -3.86 -2.52
N ALA A 56 -0.86 -4.36 -1.68
CA ALA A 56 -0.50 -5.14 -0.50
C ALA A 56 -1.40 -6.35 -0.41
N ALA A 57 -0.87 -7.45 0.14
CA ALA A 57 -1.64 -8.68 0.25
C ALA A 57 -1.32 -9.40 1.55
N VAL A 58 -2.34 -10.12 2.05
CA VAL A 58 -2.20 -10.99 3.20
C VAL A 58 -2.94 -12.30 2.93
N VAL A 59 -2.33 -13.41 3.31
CA VAL A 59 -2.91 -14.75 3.23
C VAL A 59 -3.50 -15.10 4.60
N SER A 60 -4.72 -15.63 4.61
CA SER A 60 -5.38 -16.04 5.84
C SER A 60 -6.39 -17.15 5.57
N ASN A 61 -7.14 -17.52 6.60
CA ASN A 61 -8.27 -18.43 6.47
C ASN A 61 -9.61 -17.72 6.67
N SER A 62 -9.60 -16.39 6.74
CA SER A 62 -10.79 -15.59 7.01
C SER A 62 -10.74 -14.27 6.25
N LYS A 63 -11.76 -14.02 5.43
CA LYS A 63 -11.91 -12.73 4.73
C LYS A 63 -11.96 -11.57 5.72
N GLN A 64 -12.74 -11.73 6.79
CA GLN A 64 -12.89 -10.68 7.79
C GLN A 64 -11.56 -10.32 8.44
N TYR A 65 -10.76 -11.33 8.79
CA TYR A 65 -9.45 -11.10 9.40
C TYR A 65 -8.50 -10.38 8.42
N GLY A 66 -8.38 -10.92 7.21
CA GLY A 66 -7.47 -10.36 6.21
C GLY A 66 -7.81 -8.91 5.86
N GLU A 67 -9.09 -8.63 5.64
CA GLU A 67 -9.54 -7.28 5.33
C GLU A 67 -9.37 -6.33 6.51
N SER A 68 -9.56 -6.81 7.74
CA SER A 68 -9.32 -6.02 8.95
C SER A 68 -7.85 -5.60 9.06
N VAL A 69 -6.92 -6.51 8.79
CA VAL A 69 -5.47 -6.20 8.78
C VAL A 69 -5.18 -5.11 7.76
N LEU A 70 -5.73 -5.23 6.56
CA LEU A 70 -5.48 -4.26 5.49
C LEU A 70 -6.13 -2.90 5.75
N HIS A 71 -7.29 -2.86 6.38
CA HIS A 71 -7.89 -1.59 6.81
C HIS A 71 -6.99 -0.88 7.82
N LYS A 72 -6.44 -1.60 8.77
CA LYS A 72 -5.50 -1.03 9.75
C LYS A 72 -4.22 -0.55 9.08
N ALA A 73 -3.72 -1.30 8.10
CA ALA A 73 -2.55 -0.91 7.32
C ALA A 73 -2.79 0.39 6.56
N LEU A 74 -3.97 0.52 5.93
CA LEU A 74 -4.35 1.72 5.21
C LEU A 74 -4.44 2.93 6.15
N GLN A 75 -5.10 2.79 7.30
CA GLN A 75 -5.20 3.86 8.29
C GLN A 75 -3.82 4.30 8.79
N PHE A 76 -2.93 3.34 9.03
CA PHE A 76 -1.57 3.64 9.44
C PHE A 76 -0.83 4.43 8.35
N ALA A 77 -0.94 4.00 7.09
CA ALA A 77 -0.30 4.68 5.97
C ALA A 77 -0.80 6.12 5.82
N GLU A 78 -2.10 6.36 5.98
CA GLU A 78 -2.70 7.69 5.88
C GLU A 78 -2.10 8.68 6.89
N ASN A 79 -1.58 8.20 8.01
CA ASN A 79 -1.03 9.05 9.07
C ASN A 79 0.43 9.45 8.82
N PHE A 80 1.17 8.76 7.95
CA PHE A 80 2.59 9.08 7.79
C PHE A 80 3.03 9.41 6.37
N VAL A 81 2.22 9.11 5.34
CA VAL A 81 2.64 9.38 3.96
C VAL A 81 2.65 10.88 3.69
N PRO A 82 3.68 11.39 2.99
CA PRO A 82 3.73 12.79 2.58
C PRO A 82 2.94 12.96 1.29
N GLY A 83 1.70 13.38 1.38
CA GLY A 83 0.83 13.50 0.22
C GLY A 83 -0.53 12.91 0.51
N ARG A 84 -1.17 12.39 -0.53
CA ARG A 84 -2.53 11.86 -0.42
C ARG A 84 -2.59 10.40 -0.84
N ILE A 85 -3.48 9.65 -0.18
CA ILE A 85 -3.85 8.31 -0.61
C ILE A 85 -5.18 8.41 -1.34
N ARG A 86 -5.24 7.83 -2.54
CA ARG A 86 -6.40 7.90 -3.44
C ARG A 86 -6.71 6.53 -4.01
N ASP A 87 -7.94 6.39 -4.52
CA ASP A 87 -8.39 5.21 -5.28
C ASP A 87 -8.14 3.91 -4.52
N THR A 88 -8.56 3.90 -3.26
CA THR A 88 -8.37 2.76 -2.37
C THR A 88 -9.38 1.66 -2.64
N SER A 89 -8.93 0.42 -2.58
CA SER A 89 -9.81 -0.74 -2.61
C SER A 89 -9.27 -1.86 -1.73
N ILE A 90 -10.17 -2.58 -1.07
CA ILE A 90 -9.82 -3.78 -0.29
C ILE A 90 -10.82 -4.85 -0.67
N PHE A 91 -10.32 -6.02 -1.06
CA PHE A 91 -11.16 -7.15 -1.42
C PHE A 91 -10.44 -8.45 -1.11
N SER A 92 -11.20 -9.55 -1.09
CA SER A 92 -10.65 -10.87 -0.82
C SER A 92 -11.13 -11.87 -1.85
N GLU A 93 -10.27 -12.85 -2.14
CA GLU A 93 -10.58 -14.00 -2.99
C GLU A 93 -10.29 -15.29 -2.24
N ILE A 94 -11.11 -16.30 -2.50
CA ILE A 94 -10.94 -17.63 -1.90
C ILE A 94 -10.36 -18.55 -2.97
N TYR A 95 -9.28 -19.20 -2.61
CA TYR A 95 -8.57 -20.14 -3.50
C TYR A 95 -8.61 -21.56 -2.97
#